data_28383530278cb9a1818c82a8df063dee
#
_entry.id   28383530278cb9a1818c82a8df063dee
#
_cell.length_a   1.000
_cell.length_b   1.000
_cell.length_c   1.000
_cell.angle_alpha   90.00
_cell.angle_beta   90.00
_cell.angle_gamma   90.00
#
_symmetry.space_group_name_H-M   'P 1'
#
loop_
_entity.id
_entity.type
_entity.pdbx_description
1 polymer ?
#
loop_
_entity_poly.entity_id
_entity_poly.type
_entity_poly.pdbx_seq_one_letter_code
_entity_poly.pdbx_strand_id
1 'polypeptide(L)'
;MKRLSVFLLGMLMLLTIMGSSMAQAEDDKKRTVMLNSGYEMPIIGLGTWTLNNDQAEASTYAALKCGMRLIDTARYYGCEVGVGRGLQRAIDDEIVTREEVFITSKIMPSDYDRAAQGIDDSLRDLNVDYVDLMLIHQPGWNDEAVYRVLEQAVRDGKVRSIGISNYYTPEAVEEVLSFAEIVPAVIQNENHLYYQNTDLQEYVSQYGIVIESWYPFGGRGHTSEHFGNETIVSIAQDHGKTPAQVILRWQLQAGFIAIPGSSNQDHIAENYDIFDFELTDAEMSQIHDLDRQERYENW
;
A
#
# COMPACT_ATOMS: atom_id res chain seq x y z
N MET A 1 2.67 -54.06 -18.85
CA MET A 1 2.33 -53.49 -17.55
C MET A 1 3.21 -52.28 -17.14
N LYS A 2 4.52 -52.21 -17.50
CA LYS A 2 5.40 -51.08 -17.10
C LYS A 2 5.13 -49.73 -17.80
N ARG A 3 4.49 -49.69 -18.99
CA ARG A 3 4.21 -48.44 -19.72
C ARG A 3 2.94 -47.67 -19.22
N LEU A 4 1.98 -48.36 -18.57
CA LEU A 4 0.77 -47.76 -18.05
C LEU A 4 1.01 -46.99 -16.74
N SER A 5 1.97 -47.50 -15.90
CA SER A 5 2.31 -46.84 -14.62
C SER A 5 3.04 -45.50 -14.78
N VAL A 6 3.84 -45.31 -15.84
CA VAL A 6 4.56 -44.07 -16.11
C VAL A 6 3.60 -42.98 -16.59
N PHE A 7 2.58 -43.34 -17.38
CA PHE A 7 1.54 -42.37 -17.84
C PHE A 7 0.64 -41.90 -16.70
N LEU A 8 0.28 -42.78 -15.76
CA LEU A 8 -0.55 -42.39 -14.60
C LEU A 8 0.21 -41.48 -13.63
N LEU A 9 1.51 -41.72 -13.42
CA LEU A 9 2.36 -40.90 -12.54
C LEU A 9 2.57 -39.50 -13.13
N GLY A 10 2.78 -39.40 -14.46
CA GLY A 10 2.94 -38.12 -15.16
C GLY A 10 1.65 -37.29 -15.15
N MET A 11 0.49 -37.93 -15.29
CA MET A 11 -0.80 -37.25 -15.27
C MET A 11 -1.19 -36.78 -13.85
N LEU A 12 -0.81 -37.56 -12.82
CA LEU A 12 -1.00 -37.16 -11.41
C LEU A 12 -0.09 -35.99 -11.03
N MET A 13 1.14 -35.93 -11.51
CA MET A 13 2.08 -34.83 -11.28
C MET A 13 1.67 -33.56 -12.00
N LEU A 14 1.13 -33.64 -13.21
CA LEU A 14 0.60 -32.51 -13.95
C LEU A 14 -0.66 -31.91 -13.27
N LEU A 15 -1.56 -32.75 -12.76
CA LEU A 15 -2.76 -32.33 -12.04
C LEU A 15 -2.42 -31.66 -10.69
N THR A 16 -1.40 -32.11 -9.98
CA THR A 16 -0.93 -31.46 -8.74
C THR A 16 -0.24 -30.14 -9.02
N ILE A 17 0.56 -30.01 -10.08
CA ILE A 17 1.20 -28.75 -10.48
C ILE A 17 0.16 -27.74 -10.96
N MET A 18 -0.83 -28.14 -11.73
CA MET A 18 -1.94 -27.25 -12.17
C MET A 18 -2.83 -26.84 -10.99
N GLY A 19 -3.11 -27.76 -10.06
CA GLY A 19 -3.91 -27.46 -8.86
C GLY A 19 -3.19 -26.49 -7.91
N SER A 20 -1.89 -26.65 -7.71
CA SER A 20 -1.10 -25.70 -6.90
C SER A 20 -0.94 -24.34 -7.57
N SER A 21 -0.79 -24.30 -8.89
CA SER A 21 -0.72 -23.04 -9.65
C SER A 21 -2.06 -22.27 -9.64
N MET A 22 -3.20 -22.97 -9.69
CA MET A 22 -4.51 -22.31 -9.61
C MET A 22 -4.82 -21.81 -8.20
N ALA A 23 -4.47 -22.58 -7.16
CA ALA A 23 -4.64 -22.15 -5.77
C ALA A 23 -3.74 -20.95 -5.44
N GLN A 24 -2.51 -20.92 -5.94
CA GLN A 24 -1.61 -19.78 -5.80
C GLN A 24 -2.16 -18.55 -6.52
N ALA A 25 -2.67 -18.68 -7.73
CA ALA A 25 -3.27 -17.60 -8.49
C ALA A 25 -4.57 -17.05 -7.86
N GLU A 26 -5.33 -17.88 -7.13
CA GLU A 26 -6.49 -17.44 -6.34
C GLU A 26 -6.06 -16.73 -5.04
N ASP A 27 -5.01 -17.20 -4.38
CA ASP A 27 -4.45 -16.56 -3.18
C ASP A 27 -3.80 -15.21 -3.54
N ASP A 28 -3.08 -15.13 -4.65
CA ASP A 28 -2.48 -13.89 -5.14
C ASP A 28 -3.54 -12.82 -5.48
N LYS A 29 -4.69 -13.20 -6.05
CA LYS A 29 -5.82 -12.29 -6.30
C LYS A 29 -6.45 -11.71 -5.03
N LYS A 30 -6.31 -12.38 -3.89
CA LYS A 30 -6.76 -11.86 -2.60
C LYS A 30 -5.79 -10.85 -1.99
N ARG A 31 -4.60 -10.68 -2.59
CA ARG A 31 -3.52 -9.81 -2.08
C ARG A 31 -3.31 -8.55 -2.90
N THR A 32 -4.09 -8.36 -3.96
CA THR A 32 -4.04 -7.19 -4.83
C THR A 32 -5.43 -6.60 -5.05
N VAL A 33 -5.47 -5.32 -5.44
CA VAL A 33 -6.65 -4.63 -5.94
C VAL A 33 -6.36 -4.06 -7.32
N MET A 34 -7.32 -4.19 -8.24
CA MET A 34 -7.22 -3.58 -9.56
C MET A 34 -7.56 -2.09 -9.47
N LEU A 35 -6.60 -1.24 -9.79
CA LEU A 35 -6.80 0.21 -9.88
C LEU A 35 -7.59 0.59 -11.15
N ASN A 36 -8.25 1.75 -11.13
CA ASN A 36 -8.93 2.30 -12.31
C ASN A 36 -7.98 2.62 -13.46
N SER A 37 -6.68 2.72 -13.20
CA SER A 37 -5.60 2.85 -14.20
C SER A 37 -5.28 1.54 -14.95
N GLY A 38 -5.83 0.40 -14.51
CA GLY A 38 -5.62 -0.93 -15.10
C GLY A 38 -4.39 -1.68 -14.55
N TYR A 39 -3.72 -1.16 -13.53
CA TYR A 39 -2.62 -1.84 -12.83
C TYR A 39 -3.10 -2.47 -11.53
N GLU A 40 -2.55 -3.63 -11.18
CA GLU A 40 -2.78 -4.27 -9.88
C GLU A 40 -1.88 -3.66 -8.82
N MET A 41 -2.45 -3.30 -7.66
CA MET A 41 -1.73 -2.76 -6.50
C MET A 41 -1.85 -3.73 -5.32
N PRO A 42 -0.74 -4.12 -4.67
CA PRO A 42 -0.80 -4.93 -3.44
C PRO A 42 -1.55 -4.20 -2.33
N ILE A 43 -2.36 -4.93 -1.55
CA ILE A 43 -3.22 -4.34 -0.52
C ILE A 43 -2.51 -4.10 0.82
N ILE A 44 -1.25 -4.54 0.96
CA ILE A 44 -0.39 -4.27 2.10
C ILE A 44 1.04 -4.00 1.66
N GLY A 45 1.68 -3.02 2.27
CA GLY A 45 3.05 -2.63 1.95
C GLY A 45 3.81 -2.07 3.13
N LEU A 46 5.02 -1.59 2.86
CA LEU A 46 5.88 -0.92 3.82
C LEU A 46 5.81 0.61 3.61
N GLY A 47 5.41 1.36 4.64
CA GLY A 47 5.59 2.81 4.71
C GLY A 47 6.98 3.16 5.22
N THR A 48 7.66 4.14 4.57
CA THR A 48 9.04 4.53 4.89
C THR A 48 9.15 5.88 5.59
N TRP A 49 8.04 6.54 5.94
CA TRP A 49 8.05 7.79 6.68
C TRP A 49 8.88 7.65 7.97
N THR A 50 9.75 8.62 8.22
CA THR A 50 10.67 8.70 9.37
C THR A 50 11.90 7.78 9.37
N LEU A 51 12.07 6.93 8.35
CA LEU A 51 13.28 6.15 8.20
C LEU A 51 14.40 7.01 7.59
N ASN A 52 15.63 6.81 8.04
CA ASN A 52 16.79 7.29 7.32
C ASN A 52 17.16 6.32 6.18
N ASN A 53 18.14 6.68 5.33
CA ASN A 53 18.51 5.87 4.17
C ASN A 53 18.93 4.44 4.54
N ASP A 54 19.69 4.25 5.62
CA ASP A 54 20.17 2.91 6.02
C ASP A 54 19.02 2.05 6.56
N GLN A 55 18.11 2.66 7.33
CA GLN A 55 16.90 2.00 7.80
C GLN A 55 15.96 1.66 6.63
N ALA A 56 15.77 2.60 5.70
CA ALA A 56 14.92 2.38 4.53
C ALA A 56 15.45 1.24 3.64
N GLU A 57 16.79 1.17 3.43
CA GLU A 57 17.43 0.05 2.73
C GLU A 57 17.15 -1.28 3.41
N ALA A 58 17.41 -1.36 4.73
CA ALA A 58 17.23 -2.60 5.48
C ALA A 58 15.76 -3.03 5.54
N SER A 59 14.83 -2.07 5.74
CA SER A 59 13.39 -2.33 5.84
C SER A 59 12.78 -2.71 4.49
N THR A 60 13.16 -2.04 3.40
CA THR A 60 12.72 -2.38 2.04
C THR A 60 13.16 -3.80 1.68
N TYR A 61 14.44 -4.13 1.91
CA TYR A 61 14.94 -5.48 1.67
C TYR A 61 14.18 -6.53 2.51
N ALA A 62 13.95 -6.27 3.81
CA ALA A 62 13.21 -7.16 4.69
C ALA A 62 11.74 -7.35 4.24
N ALA A 63 11.07 -6.27 3.83
CA ALA A 63 9.71 -6.30 3.32
C ALA A 63 9.60 -7.15 2.05
N LEU A 64 10.50 -6.94 1.08
CA LEU A 64 10.52 -7.74 -0.15
C LEU A 64 10.85 -9.20 0.13
N LYS A 65 11.76 -9.47 1.06
CA LYS A 65 12.15 -10.83 1.45
C LYS A 65 11.03 -11.61 2.15
N CYS A 66 10.19 -10.95 2.95
CA CYS A 66 9.05 -11.63 3.59
C CYS A 66 7.83 -11.78 2.67
N GLY A 67 7.86 -11.21 1.46
CA GLY A 67 6.80 -11.36 0.45
C GLY A 67 5.99 -10.11 0.17
N MET A 68 6.20 -8.99 0.88
CA MET A 68 5.59 -7.70 0.50
C MET A 68 6.03 -7.29 -0.90
N ARG A 69 5.14 -6.60 -1.62
CA ARG A 69 5.40 -6.12 -2.98
C ARG A 69 5.00 -4.65 -3.18
N LEU A 70 4.61 -3.94 -2.11
CA LEU A 70 4.30 -2.51 -2.11
C LEU A 70 5.27 -1.78 -1.18
N ILE A 71 5.95 -0.75 -1.69
CA ILE A 71 6.82 0.15 -0.92
C ILE A 71 6.33 1.58 -1.14
N ASP A 72 5.90 2.21 -0.05
CA ASP A 72 5.50 3.61 -0.03
C ASP A 72 6.64 4.49 0.49
N THR A 73 7.01 5.47 -0.31
CA THR A 73 7.99 6.48 0.04
C THR A 73 7.53 7.86 -0.44
N ALA A 74 8.34 8.86 -0.26
CA ALA A 74 8.16 10.19 -0.81
C ALA A 74 9.51 10.92 -0.87
N ARG A 75 9.64 11.82 -1.84
CA ARG A 75 10.78 12.72 -1.95
C ARG A 75 11.02 13.51 -0.65
N TYR A 76 9.94 13.97 -0.01
CA TYR A 76 10.00 14.70 1.25
C TYR A 76 10.60 13.89 2.41
N TYR A 77 10.52 12.56 2.37
CA TYR A 77 11.06 11.70 3.44
C TYR A 77 12.60 11.66 3.44
N GLY A 78 13.23 11.97 2.31
CA GLY A 78 14.69 12.00 2.16
C GLY A 78 15.35 10.62 2.21
N CYS A 79 14.58 9.55 2.03
CA CYS A 79 15.06 8.16 2.12
C CYS A 79 14.90 7.35 0.81
N GLU A 80 14.53 7.99 -0.32
CA GLU A 80 14.35 7.30 -1.61
C GLU A 80 15.61 6.56 -2.06
N VAL A 81 16.81 7.11 -1.81
CA VAL A 81 18.09 6.43 -2.10
C VAL A 81 18.20 5.12 -1.31
N GLY A 82 17.78 5.11 -0.04
CA GLY A 82 17.76 3.89 0.77
C GLY A 82 16.77 2.85 0.26
N VAL A 83 15.56 3.30 -0.13
CA VAL A 83 14.56 2.43 -0.76
C VAL A 83 15.10 1.80 -2.04
N GLY A 84 15.71 2.62 -2.93
CA GLY A 84 16.33 2.14 -4.17
C GLY A 84 17.43 1.11 -3.94
N ARG A 85 18.30 1.32 -2.93
CA ARG A 85 19.34 0.35 -2.55
C ARG A 85 18.74 -0.97 -2.04
N GLY A 86 17.70 -0.90 -1.21
CA GLY A 86 17.00 -2.08 -0.68
C GLY A 86 16.33 -2.89 -1.80
N LEU A 87 15.70 -2.21 -2.76
CA LEU A 87 15.13 -2.82 -3.96
C LEU A 87 16.21 -3.48 -4.82
N GLN A 88 17.29 -2.76 -5.15
CA GLN A 88 18.37 -3.29 -5.99
C GLN A 88 18.99 -4.53 -5.35
N ARG A 89 19.22 -4.51 -4.05
CA ARG A 89 19.73 -5.67 -3.32
C ARG A 89 18.79 -6.87 -3.41
N ALA A 90 17.46 -6.65 -3.31
CA ALA A 90 16.50 -7.74 -3.44
C ALA A 90 16.45 -8.31 -4.87
N ILE A 91 16.69 -7.47 -5.88
CA ILE A 91 16.83 -7.89 -7.29
C ILE A 91 18.12 -8.69 -7.48
N ASP A 92 19.24 -8.21 -6.97
CA ASP A 92 20.55 -8.87 -7.05
C ASP A 92 20.57 -10.23 -6.36
N ASP A 93 19.79 -10.36 -5.26
CA ASP A 93 19.60 -11.62 -4.52
C ASP A 93 18.50 -12.52 -5.14
N GLU A 94 17.96 -12.17 -6.31
CA GLU A 94 16.91 -12.90 -7.06
C GLU A 94 15.61 -13.14 -6.25
N ILE A 95 15.29 -12.23 -5.29
CA ILE A 95 14.06 -12.30 -4.49
C ILE A 95 12.87 -11.75 -5.27
N VAL A 96 13.10 -10.69 -6.07
CA VAL A 96 12.09 -10.02 -6.90
C VAL A 96 12.71 -9.52 -8.19
N THR A 97 11.85 -9.25 -9.20
CA THR A 97 12.17 -8.36 -10.33
C THR A 97 11.57 -6.96 -10.06
N ARG A 98 11.96 -5.95 -10.86
CA ARG A 98 11.37 -4.59 -10.73
C ARG A 98 9.87 -4.61 -11.00
N GLU A 99 9.43 -5.41 -11.94
CA GLU A 99 8.03 -5.51 -12.38
C GLU A 99 7.11 -6.10 -11.30
N GLU A 100 7.66 -6.88 -10.38
CA GLU A 100 6.91 -7.49 -9.26
C GLU A 100 6.72 -6.52 -8.08
N VAL A 101 7.40 -5.36 -8.08
CA VAL A 101 7.35 -4.41 -6.96
C VAL A 101 6.60 -3.16 -7.36
N PHE A 102 5.59 -2.81 -6.58
CA PHE A 102 4.82 -1.58 -6.69
C PHE A 102 5.46 -0.49 -5.81
N ILE A 103 5.89 0.61 -6.41
CA ILE A 103 6.55 1.73 -5.72
C ILE A 103 5.66 2.96 -5.80
N THR A 104 5.33 3.53 -4.65
CA THR A 104 4.67 4.83 -4.52
C THR A 104 5.68 5.89 -4.11
N SER A 105 5.67 7.04 -4.81
CA SER A 105 6.33 8.27 -4.34
C SER A 105 5.38 9.47 -4.42
N LYS A 106 5.81 10.66 -3.96
CA LYS A 106 4.91 11.81 -3.77
C LYS A 106 5.62 13.13 -4.04
N ILE A 107 4.87 14.11 -4.56
CA ILE A 107 5.31 15.51 -4.77
C ILE A 107 4.66 16.40 -3.71
N MET A 108 5.50 17.13 -2.95
CA MET A 108 5.06 18.10 -1.93
C MET A 108 4.69 19.45 -2.56
N PRO A 109 3.82 20.26 -1.92
CA PRO A 109 3.57 21.65 -2.35
C PRO A 109 4.82 22.52 -2.47
N SER A 110 5.86 22.25 -1.67
CA SER A 110 7.17 22.90 -1.78
C SER A 110 7.91 22.65 -3.10
N ASP A 111 7.55 21.59 -3.82
CA ASP A 111 8.14 21.21 -5.10
C ASP A 111 7.26 21.57 -6.31
N TYR A 112 6.11 22.24 -6.13
CA TYR A 112 5.15 22.49 -7.19
C TYR A 112 5.73 23.26 -8.39
N ASP A 113 6.59 24.27 -8.16
CA ASP A 113 7.26 25.04 -9.23
C ASP A 113 8.22 24.18 -10.07
N ARG A 114 8.57 22.99 -9.58
CA ARG A 114 9.54 22.06 -10.18
C ARG A 114 9.05 20.61 -10.18
N ALA A 115 7.76 20.40 -10.21
CA ALA A 115 7.16 19.05 -10.05
C ALA A 115 7.70 18.03 -11.05
N ALA A 116 7.87 18.40 -12.33
CA ALA A 116 8.47 17.53 -13.34
C ALA A 116 9.91 17.11 -12.97
N GLN A 117 10.73 18.06 -12.50
CA GLN A 117 12.08 17.77 -12.03
C GLN A 117 12.04 16.92 -10.74
N GLY A 118 11.06 17.14 -9.86
CA GLY A 118 10.86 16.34 -8.65
C GLY A 118 10.61 14.87 -8.98
N ILE A 119 9.82 14.59 -10.03
CA ILE A 119 9.59 13.21 -10.52
C ILE A 119 10.93 12.62 -11.03
N ASP A 120 11.67 13.33 -11.86
CA ASP A 120 12.96 12.85 -12.38
C ASP A 120 13.98 12.62 -11.25
N ASP A 121 13.98 13.48 -10.25
CA ASP A 121 14.82 13.33 -9.04
C ASP A 121 14.43 12.05 -8.26
N SER A 122 13.14 11.77 -8.07
CA SER A 122 12.68 10.55 -7.41
C SER A 122 13.07 9.28 -8.17
N LEU A 123 12.89 9.27 -9.50
CA LEU A 123 13.31 8.14 -10.34
C LEU A 123 14.82 7.88 -10.23
N ARG A 124 15.62 8.95 -10.25
CA ARG A 124 17.08 8.85 -10.08
C ARG A 124 17.45 8.33 -8.71
N ASP A 125 16.85 8.87 -7.63
CA ASP A 125 17.19 8.53 -6.26
C ASP A 125 16.73 7.11 -5.89
N LEU A 126 15.60 6.65 -6.43
CA LEU A 126 15.12 5.27 -6.37
C LEU A 126 15.88 4.31 -7.30
N ASN A 127 16.66 4.84 -8.25
CA ASN A 127 17.37 4.08 -9.30
C ASN A 127 16.41 3.18 -10.12
N VAL A 128 15.31 3.77 -10.61
CA VAL A 128 14.29 3.08 -11.42
C VAL A 128 13.90 3.92 -12.63
N ASP A 129 13.41 3.27 -13.70
CA ASP A 129 12.94 3.94 -14.91
C ASP A 129 11.51 4.49 -14.76
N TYR A 130 10.71 3.93 -13.85
CA TYR A 130 9.34 4.34 -13.55
C TYR A 130 8.97 4.07 -12.10
N VAL A 131 7.96 4.79 -11.59
CA VAL A 131 7.22 4.44 -10.37
C VAL A 131 5.81 3.98 -10.73
N ASP A 132 5.22 3.15 -9.87
CA ASP A 132 3.89 2.59 -10.11
C ASP A 132 2.79 3.57 -9.73
N LEU A 133 3.04 4.41 -8.71
CA LEU A 133 2.10 5.44 -8.27
C LEU A 133 2.85 6.72 -7.88
N MET A 134 2.37 7.85 -8.38
CA MET A 134 2.83 9.17 -7.95
C MET A 134 1.65 9.98 -7.39
N LEU A 135 1.80 10.49 -6.17
CA LEU A 135 0.77 11.24 -5.48
C LEU A 135 1.09 12.74 -5.39
N ILE A 136 0.08 13.59 -5.46
CA ILE A 136 0.12 14.89 -4.78
C ILE A 136 0.13 14.57 -3.28
N HIS A 137 1.19 14.98 -2.55
CA HIS A 137 1.43 14.56 -1.16
C HIS A 137 0.43 15.15 -0.18
N GLN A 138 -0.03 16.37 -0.44
CA GLN A 138 -1.09 17.06 0.29
C GLN A 138 -1.65 18.21 -0.56
N PRO A 139 -2.85 18.70 -0.28
CA PRO A 139 -3.40 19.87 -0.95
C PRO A 139 -2.45 21.06 -0.90
N GLY A 140 -2.31 21.74 -2.02
CA GLY A 140 -1.39 22.87 -2.16
C GLY A 140 -2.01 24.05 -2.90
N TRP A 141 -1.18 25.00 -3.24
CA TRP A 141 -1.61 26.28 -3.81
C TRP A 141 -1.89 26.22 -5.33
N ASN A 142 -1.55 25.14 -6.01
CA ASN A 142 -1.72 24.98 -7.46
C ASN A 142 -1.80 23.50 -7.86
N ASP A 143 -2.73 22.77 -7.28
CA ASP A 143 -2.91 21.33 -7.49
C ASP A 143 -3.18 20.99 -8.95
N GLU A 144 -3.98 21.81 -9.66
CA GLU A 144 -4.28 21.60 -11.08
C GLU A 144 -3.00 21.56 -11.92
N ALA A 145 -2.10 22.53 -11.79
CA ALA A 145 -0.87 22.56 -12.58
C ALA A 145 0.02 21.37 -12.29
N VAL A 146 0.15 20.96 -11.02
CA VAL A 146 0.94 19.78 -10.65
C VAL A 146 0.29 18.50 -11.13
N TYR A 147 -1.03 18.40 -11.04
CA TYR A 147 -1.76 17.25 -11.54
C TYR A 147 -1.55 17.07 -13.05
N ARG A 148 -1.54 18.16 -13.83
CA ARG A 148 -1.19 18.13 -15.26
C ARG A 148 0.24 17.60 -15.50
N VAL A 149 1.18 17.90 -14.61
CA VAL A 149 2.54 17.34 -14.68
C VAL A 149 2.52 15.83 -14.41
N LEU A 150 1.75 15.37 -13.42
CA LEU A 150 1.58 13.94 -13.16
C LEU A 150 0.95 13.22 -14.35
N GLU A 151 -0.10 13.77 -14.96
CA GLU A 151 -0.73 13.23 -16.16
C GLU A 151 0.26 13.14 -17.34
N GLN A 152 1.11 14.15 -17.51
CA GLN A 152 2.16 14.11 -18.53
C GLN A 152 3.19 13.01 -18.23
N ALA A 153 3.58 12.83 -16.96
CA ALA A 153 4.49 11.76 -16.56
C ALA A 153 3.92 10.35 -16.84
N VAL A 154 2.57 10.19 -16.74
CA VAL A 154 1.91 8.95 -17.19
C VAL A 154 2.06 8.76 -18.70
N ARG A 155 1.80 9.80 -19.49
CA ARG A 155 1.95 9.74 -20.96
C ARG A 155 3.40 9.46 -21.40
N ASP A 156 4.36 9.95 -20.63
CA ASP A 156 5.80 9.75 -20.86
C ASP A 156 6.30 8.37 -20.38
N GLY A 157 5.45 7.58 -19.71
CA GLY A 157 5.78 6.26 -19.16
C GLY A 157 6.67 6.29 -17.91
N LYS A 158 6.86 7.44 -17.28
CA LYS A 158 7.59 7.62 -16.02
C LYS A 158 6.78 7.20 -14.79
N VAL A 159 5.45 7.23 -14.90
CA VAL A 159 4.50 6.92 -13.84
C VAL A 159 3.39 6.04 -14.42
N ARG A 160 2.99 4.98 -13.71
CA ARG A 160 1.91 4.08 -14.16
C ARG A 160 0.53 4.56 -13.73
N SER A 161 0.43 5.04 -12.49
CA SER A 161 -0.82 5.52 -11.89
C SER A 161 -0.58 6.82 -11.14
N ILE A 162 -1.59 7.67 -11.04
CA ILE A 162 -1.53 8.92 -10.28
C ILE A 162 -2.65 8.97 -9.25
N GLY A 163 -2.43 9.76 -8.19
CA GLY A 163 -3.40 9.92 -7.12
C GLY A 163 -3.11 11.16 -6.28
N ILE A 164 -3.81 11.25 -5.17
CA ILE A 164 -3.76 12.35 -4.23
C ILE A 164 -3.61 11.84 -2.80
N SER A 165 -3.15 12.68 -1.88
CA SER A 165 -3.00 12.32 -0.48
C SER A 165 -3.43 13.48 0.42
N ASN A 166 -4.07 13.17 1.54
CA ASN A 166 -4.59 14.12 2.50
C ASN A 166 -5.79 14.95 2.01
N TYR A 167 -6.61 14.37 1.13
CA TYR A 167 -7.91 14.91 0.71
C TYR A 167 -9.00 14.13 1.44
N TYR A 168 -9.68 14.77 2.40
CA TYR A 168 -10.53 14.08 3.39
C TYR A 168 -12.03 14.28 3.17
N THR A 169 -12.44 15.11 2.21
CA THR A 169 -13.85 15.38 1.97
C THR A 169 -14.24 15.15 0.51
N PRO A 170 -15.50 14.79 0.22
CA PRO A 170 -16.01 14.72 -1.14
C PRO A 170 -15.73 15.98 -1.96
N GLU A 171 -15.92 17.17 -1.38
CA GLU A 171 -15.72 18.44 -2.06
C GLU A 171 -14.26 18.64 -2.50
N ALA A 172 -13.30 18.26 -1.64
CA ALA A 172 -11.87 18.34 -1.99
C ALA A 172 -11.51 17.37 -3.13
N VAL A 173 -12.13 16.19 -3.17
CA VAL A 173 -11.97 15.24 -4.28
C VAL A 173 -12.64 15.74 -5.55
N GLU A 174 -13.85 16.33 -5.46
CA GLU A 174 -14.57 16.91 -6.60
C GLU A 174 -13.78 18.05 -7.24
N GLU A 175 -13.08 18.86 -6.45
CA GLU A 175 -12.20 19.91 -6.95
C GLU A 175 -11.13 19.30 -7.87
N VAL A 176 -10.47 18.22 -7.44
CA VAL A 176 -9.48 17.51 -8.27
C VAL A 176 -10.14 16.91 -9.52
N LEU A 177 -11.27 16.24 -9.36
CA LEU A 177 -12.00 15.63 -10.47
C LEU A 177 -12.47 16.65 -11.51
N SER A 178 -12.72 17.91 -11.10
CA SER A 178 -13.16 18.97 -12.00
C SER A 178 -12.14 19.36 -13.07
N PHE A 179 -10.85 19.16 -12.80
CA PHE A 179 -9.78 19.46 -13.75
C PHE A 179 -9.03 18.18 -14.24
N ALA A 180 -9.16 17.04 -13.58
CA ALA A 180 -8.45 15.82 -13.93
C ALA A 180 -8.89 15.26 -15.30
N GLU A 181 -7.93 14.98 -16.18
CA GLU A 181 -8.14 14.19 -17.41
C GLU A 181 -7.98 12.69 -17.14
N ILE A 182 -7.09 12.34 -16.19
CA ILE A 182 -6.90 10.99 -15.67
C ILE A 182 -7.45 10.99 -14.24
N VAL A 183 -8.47 10.18 -13.98
CA VAL A 183 -9.06 10.05 -12.63
C VAL A 183 -8.00 9.54 -11.65
N PRO A 184 -7.86 10.12 -10.44
CA PRO A 184 -6.97 9.59 -9.42
C PRO A 184 -7.26 8.10 -9.19
N ALA A 185 -6.21 7.27 -9.11
CA ALA A 185 -6.38 5.85 -8.84
C ALA A 185 -6.44 5.55 -7.34
N VAL A 186 -5.74 6.37 -6.54
CA VAL A 186 -5.57 6.19 -5.09
C VAL A 186 -5.74 7.52 -4.38
N ILE A 187 -6.40 7.49 -3.23
CA ILE A 187 -6.34 8.54 -2.21
C ILE A 187 -5.63 7.96 -0.99
N GLN A 188 -4.48 8.54 -0.62
CA GLN A 188 -3.73 8.11 0.56
C GLN A 188 -4.02 9.04 1.73
N ASN A 189 -4.73 8.56 2.75
CA ASN A 189 -5.18 9.34 3.90
C ASN A 189 -4.80 8.70 5.22
N GLU A 190 -4.77 9.51 6.31
CA GLU A 190 -4.80 9.00 7.67
C GLU A 190 -6.02 8.08 7.83
N ASN A 191 -5.78 6.83 8.25
CA ASN A 191 -6.86 5.87 8.47
C ASN A 191 -6.43 4.85 9.53
N HIS A 192 -7.20 4.80 10.61
CA HIS A 192 -6.95 3.93 11.77
C HIS A 192 -8.24 3.68 12.56
N LEU A 193 -8.18 2.95 13.68
CA LEU A 193 -9.36 2.54 14.46
C LEU A 193 -10.33 3.68 14.81
N TYR A 194 -9.81 4.87 15.08
CA TYR A 194 -10.60 6.03 15.55
C TYR A 194 -10.90 7.06 14.46
N TYR A 195 -10.38 6.83 13.25
CA TYR A 195 -10.68 7.61 12.05
C TYR A 195 -10.66 6.70 10.82
N GLN A 196 -11.84 6.24 10.39
CA GLN A 196 -11.94 5.11 9.46
C GLN A 196 -12.20 5.49 8.00
N ASN A 197 -12.43 6.75 7.66
CA ASN A 197 -12.68 7.24 6.29
C ASN A 197 -13.80 6.51 5.51
N THR A 198 -14.73 5.84 6.18
CA THR A 198 -15.75 5.00 5.52
C THR A 198 -16.67 5.78 4.59
N ASP A 199 -17.10 6.98 5.01
CA ASP A 199 -17.97 7.84 4.18
C ASP A 199 -17.24 8.30 2.90
N LEU A 200 -15.96 8.65 3.03
CA LEU A 200 -15.15 9.02 1.88
C LEU A 200 -14.91 7.80 0.96
N GLN A 201 -14.64 6.63 1.52
CA GLN A 201 -14.46 5.40 0.75
C GLN A 201 -15.72 5.07 -0.07
N GLU A 202 -16.91 5.14 0.54
CA GLU A 202 -18.16 4.92 -0.16
C GLU A 202 -18.32 5.94 -1.31
N TYR A 203 -18.09 7.23 -1.01
CA TYR A 203 -18.19 8.28 -2.01
C TYR A 203 -17.25 8.08 -3.20
N VAL A 204 -15.97 7.78 -2.99
CA VAL A 204 -14.97 7.69 -4.06
C VAL A 204 -15.03 6.36 -4.83
N SER A 205 -15.68 5.35 -4.28
CA SER A 205 -15.83 4.04 -4.92
C SER A 205 -16.49 4.11 -6.29
N GLN A 206 -17.43 5.05 -6.51
CA GLN A 206 -18.11 5.28 -7.79
C GLN A 206 -17.17 5.69 -8.92
N TYR A 207 -15.98 6.22 -8.59
CA TYR A 207 -14.93 6.61 -9.54
C TYR A 207 -13.87 5.53 -9.71
N GLY A 208 -14.00 4.39 -9.01
CA GLY A 208 -13.00 3.33 -8.96
C GLY A 208 -11.71 3.75 -8.24
N ILE A 209 -11.80 4.75 -7.36
CA ILE A 209 -10.68 5.21 -6.53
C ILE A 209 -10.62 4.33 -5.28
N VAL A 210 -9.41 3.90 -4.89
CA VAL A 210 -9.18 3.14 -3.67
C VAL A 210 -8.51 4.00 -2.60
N ILE A 211 -8.74 3.70 -1.31
CA ILE A 211 -8.10 4.42 -0.20
C ILE A 211 -6.94 3.60 0.32
N GLU A 212 -5.77 4.25 0.42
CA GLU A 212 -4.57 3.74 1.06
C GLU A 212 -4.37 4.42 2.42
N SER A 213 -4.15 3.61 3.44
CA SER A 213 -4.10 4.02 4.84
C SER A 213 -2.66 4.27 5.29
N TRP A 214 -2.31 5.54 5.53
CA TRP A 214 -1.13 5.84 6.33
C TRP A 214 -1.50 5.92 7.82
N TYR A 215 -0.54 5.64 8.72
CA TYR A 215 -0.74 5.49 10.16
C TYR A 215 -1.80 4.43 10.55
N PRO A 216 -1.78 3.22 9.99
CA PRO A 216 -2.77 2.18 10.33
C PRO A 216 -2.84 1.88 11.83
N PHE A 217 -1.78 2.16 12.59
CA PHE A 217 -1.68 2.00 14.04
C PHE A 217 -1.80 3.32 14.81
N GLY A 218 -2.35 4.38 14.23
CA GLY A 218 -2.50 5.70 14.86
C GLY A 218 -1.22 6.53 14.91
N GLY A 219 -0.11 6.05 14.40
CA GLY A 219 1.13 6.81 14.31
C GLY A 219 1.83 7.09 15.64
N ARG A 220 2.68 8.12 15.65
CA ARG A 220 3.52 8.43 16.81
C ARG A 220 2.69 8.89 18.01
N GLY A 221 2.88 8.20 19.15
CA GLY A 221 2.21 8.52 20.42
C GLY A 221 0.89 7.80 20.63
N HIS A 222 0.25 7.26 19.58
CA HIS A 222 -1.07 6.64 19.65
C HIS A 222 -1.06 5.11 19.48
N THR A 223 0.02 4.53 18.95
CA THR A 223 0.14 3.08 18.73
C THR A 223 -0.18 2.24 19.98
N SER A 224 0.28 2.68 21.17
CA SER A 224 -0.01 1.96 22.43
C SER A 224 -1.49 1.98 22.80
N GLU A 225 -2.20 3.05 22.49
CA GLU A 225 -3.66 3.15 22.71
C GLU A 225 -4.39 2.18 21.78
N HIS A 226 -4.02 2.14 20.49
CA HIS A 226 -4.62 1.24 19.52
C HIS A 226 -4.39 -0.21 19.88
N PHE A 227 -3.16 -0.58 20.23
CA PHE A 227 -2.80 -1.96 20.61
C PHE A 227 -3.36 -2.39 21.95
N GLY A 228 -3.65 -1.45 22.84
CA GLY A 228 -4.27 -1.69 24.15
C GLY A 228 -5.81 -1.59 24.16
N ASN A 229 -6.44 -1.31 23.02
CA ASN A 229 -7.90 -1.25 22.92
C ASN A 229 -8.50 -2.63 23.27
N GLU A 230 -9.45 -2.67 24.23
CA GLU A 230 -9.99 -3.92 24.78
C GLU A 230 -10.66 -4.80 23.71
N THR A 231 -11.36 -4.20 22.75
CA THR A 231 -11.98 -4.91 21.63
C THR A 231 -10.92 -5.59 20.77
N ILE A 232 -9.87 -4.85 20.40
CA ILE A 232 -8.77 -5.38 19.58
C ILE A 232 -8.00 -6.48 20.31
N VAL A 233 -7.73 -6.29 21.60
CA VAL A 233 -7.03 -7.29 22.41
C VAL A 233 -7.85 -8.58 22.53
N SER A 234 -9.18 -8.48 22.74
CA SER A 234 -10.06 -9.65 22.80
C SER A 234 -10.07 -10.42 21.48
N ILE A 235 -10.26 -9.73 20.36
CA ILE A 235 -10.25 -10.34 19.02
C ILE A 235 -8.89 -11.00 18.74
N ALA A 236 -7.79 -10.32 19.09
CA ALA A 236 -6.45 -10.85 18.90
C ALA A 236 -6.23 -12.18 19.68
N GLN A 237 -6.74 -12.26 20.91
CA GLN A 237 -6.69 -13.48 21.72
C GLN A 237 -7.50 -14.62 21.10
N ASP A 238 -8.71 -14.34 20.60
CA ASP A 238 -9.59 -15.33 19.99
C ASP A 238 -8.99 -15.94 18.72
N HIS A 239 -8.25 -15.15 17.94
CA HIS A 239 -7.56 -15.59 16.72
C HIS A 239 -6.11 -16.08 16.96
N GLY A 240 -5.56 -15.95 18.17
CA GLY A 240 -4.14 -16.24 18.44
C GLY A 240 -3.18 -15.34 17.67
N LYS A 241 -3.59 -14.09 17.41
CA LYS A 241 -2.86 -13.07 16.66
C LYS A 241 -2.47 -11.90 17.57
N THR A 242 -1.64 -10.98 17.04
CA THR A 242 -1.32 -9.73 17.73
C THR A 242 -2.34 -8.64 17.41
N PRO A 243 -2.47 -7.61 18.26
CA PRO A 243 -3.29 -6.42 17.95
C PRO A 243 -2.94 -5.78 16.61
N ALA A 244 -1.65 -5.72 16.25
CA ALA A 244 -1.19 -5.20 14.96
C ALA A 244 -1.77 -6.00 13.79
N GLN A 245 -1.71 -7.33 13.86
CA GLN A 245 -2.26 -8.22 12.83
C GLN A 245 -3.78 -8.06 12.70
N VAL A 246 -4.51 -7.94 13.79
CA VAL A 246 -5.97 -7.71 13.77
C VAL A 246 -6.32 -6.38 13.11
N ILE A 247 -5.63 -5.30 13.47
CA ILE A 247 -5.87 -3.97 12.87
C ILE A 247 -5.60 -3.98 11.37
N LEU A 248 -4.49 -4.59 10.94
CA LEU A 248 -4.19 -4.68 9.51
C LEU A 248 -5.20 -5.56 8.78
N ARG A 249 -5.56 -6.72 9.35
CA ARG A 249 -6.56 -7.60 8.74
C ARG A 249 -7.91 -6.91 8.59
N TRP A 250 -8.34 -6.14 9.61
CA TRP A 250 -9.53 -5.32 9.53
C TRP A 250 -9.48 -4.33 8.36
N GLN A 251 -8.39 -3.57 8.22
CA GLN A 251 -8.26 -2.62 7.11
C GLN A 251 -8.38 -3.30 5.75
N LEU A 252 -7.71 -4.44 5.55
CA LEU A 252 -7.79 -5.16 4.29
C LEU A 252 -9.20 -5.71 4.02
N GLN A 253 -9.90 -6.23 5.04
CA GLN A 253 -11.28 -6.72 4.90
C GLN A 253 -12.28 -5.59 4.69
N ALA A 254 -12.01 -4.39 5.21
CA ALA A 254 -12.79 -3.19 4.95
C ALA A 254 -12.51 -2.57 3.56
N GLY A 255 -11.58 -3.15 2.78
CA GLY A 255 -11.26 -2.70 1.42
C GLY A 255 -10.24 -1.56 1.36
N PHE A 256 -9.51 -1.30 2.43
CA PHE A 256 -8.39 -0.36 2.45
C PHE A 256 -7.08 -1.04 2.08
N ILE A 257 -6.14 -0.28 1.54
CA ILE A 257 -4.74 -0.67 1.41
C ILE A 257 -4.01 -0.15 2.65
N ALA A 258 -3.13 -0.95 3.26
CA ALA A 258 -2.41 -0.55 4.47
C ALA A 258 -0.90 -0.47 4.26
N ILE A 259 -0.27 0.61 4.76
CA ILE A 259 1.19 0.82 4.67
C ILE A 259 1.82 1.06 6.05
N PRO A 260 1.82 0.04 6.95
CA PRO A 260 2.49 0.15 8.22
C PRO A 260 3.99 0.40 8.04
N GLY A 261 4.54 1.36 8.80
CA GLY A 261 5.98 1.64 8.84
C GLY A 261 6.68 0.88 9.96
N SER A 262 7.87 0.34 9.68
CA SER A 262 8.75 -0.24 10.71
C SER A 262 10.21 -0.27 10.25
N SER A 263 11.14 -0.08 11.19
CA SER A 263 12.57 -0.38 11.01
C SER A 263 12.97 -1.74 11.63
N ASN A 264 12.04 -2.43 12.27
CA ASN A 264 12.25 -3.76 12.84
C ASN A 264 11.78 -4.84 11.86
N GLN A 265 12.70 -5.71 11.43
CA GLN A 265 12.43 -6.76 10.45
C GLN A 265 11.40 -7.79 10.94
N ASP A 266 11.38 -8.09 12.26
CA ASP A 266 10.40 -9.02 12.82
C ASP A 266 8.98 -8.42 12.78
N HIS A 267 8.83 -7.12 13.07
CA HIS A 267 7.53 -6.44 12.92
C HIS A 267 7.09 -6.35 11.46
N ILE A 268 8.02 -6.16 10.51
CA ILE A 268 7.69 -6.16 9.07
C ILE A 268 7.14 -7.53 8.66
N ALA A 269 7.78 -8.61 9.09
CA ALA A 269 7.32 -9.96 8.79
C ALA A 269 5.97 -10.27 9.48
N GLU A 270 5.80 -9.85 10.75
CA GLU A 270 4.54 -9.99 11.49
C GLU A 270 3.39 -9.24 10.81
N ASN A 271 3.62 -8.01 10.34
CA ASN A 271 2.63 -7.20 9.64
C ASN A 271 2.16 -7.86 8.32
N TYR A 272 2.98 -8.67 7.69
CA TYR A 272 2.62 -9.40 6.47
C TYR A 272 1.95 -10.75 6.74
N ASP A 273 2.10 -11.32 7.94
CA ASP A 273 1.52 -12.61 8.34
C ASP A 273 0.07 -12.46 8.81
N ILE A 274 -0.82 -12.03 7.89
CA ILE A 274 -2.22 -11.69 8.17
C ILE A 274 -3.22 -12.32 7.19
N PHE A 275 -2.77 -13.24 6.34
CA PHE A 275 -3.64 -13.86 5.32
C PHE A 275 -4.17 -15.23 5.71
N ASP A 276 -3.79 -15.75 6.85
CA ASP A 276 -4.14 -17.08 7.36
C ASP A 276 -5.37 -17.08 8.28
N PHE A 277 -5.98 -15.92 8.52
CA PHE A 277 -7.21 -15.78 9.31
C PHE A 277 -8.14 -14.72 8.70
N GLU A 278 -9.41 -14.74 9.09
CA GLU A 278 -10.43 -13.76 8.70
C GLU A 278 -11.21 -13.32 9.92
N LEU A 279 -11.50 -12.02 10.01
CA LEU A 279 -12.40 -11.46 11.02
C LEU A 279 -13.84 -11.76 10.60
N THR A 280 -14.66 -12.12 11.57
CA THR A 280 -16.10 -12.32 11.37
C THR A 280 -16.81 -10.98 11.15
N ASP A 281 -18.02 -11.00 10.58
CA ASP A 281 -18.84 -9.79 10.41
C ASP A 281 -19.12 -9.10 11.76
N ALA A 282 -19.24 -9.86 12.85
CA ALA A 282 -19.45 -9.31 14.18
C ALA A 282 -18.20 -8.57 14.70
N GLU A 283 -17.00 -9.12 14.48
CA GLU A 283 -15.74 -8.47 14.85
C GLU A 283 -15.49 -7.23 13.98
N MET A 284 -15.77 -7.31 12.67
CA MET A 284 -15.71 -6.16 11.78
C MET A 284 -16.63 -5.02 12.25
N SER A 285 -17.87 -5.36 12.67
CA SER A 285 -18.81 -4.38 13.24
C SER A 285 -18.30 -3.78 14.56
N GLN A 286 -17.75 -4.60 15.47
CA GLN A 286 -17.17 -4.09 16.71
C GLN A 286 -16.01 -3.13 16.48
N ILE A 287 -15.17 -3.39 15.48
CA ILE A 287 -14.07 -2.49 15.11
C ILE A 287 -14.61 -1.22 14.45
N HIS A 288 -15.64 -1.34 13.61
CA HIS A 288 -16.30 -0.18 13.00
C HIS A 288 -16.87 0.77 14.07
N ASP A 289 -17.45 0.24 15.14
CA ASP A 289 -18.02 1.02 16.25
C ASP A 289 -16.95 1.79 17.06
N LEU A 290 -15.65 1.55 16.83
CA LEU A 290 -14.55 2.30 17.45
C LEU A 290 -14.30 3.65 16.78
N ASP A 291 -14.88 3.93 15.61
CA ASP A 291 -14.70 5.20 14.92
C ASP A 291 -15.16 6.38 15.77
N ARG A 292 -14.31 7.37 15.92
CA ARG A 292 -14.55 8.59 16.69
C ARG A 292 -14.51 9.85 15.82
N GLN A 293 -14.23 9.69 14.52
CA GLN A 293 -13.93 10.76 13.58
C GLN A 293 -12.77 11.66 14.09
N GLU A 294 -11.79 11.04 14.75
CA GLU A 294 -10.67 11.70 15.44
C GLU A 294 -9.38 11.53 14.64
N ARG A 295 -8.98 12.55 13.90
CA ARG A 295 -7.69 12.65 13.23
C ARG A 295 -6.62 13.09 14.21
N TYR A 296 -5.41 12.55 14.05
CA TYR A 296 -4.26 12.93 14.88
C TYR A 296 -3.38 13.98 14.22
N GLU A 297 -3.39 14.04 12.89
CA GLU A 297 -2.56 14.96 12.12
C GLU A 297 -3.40 15.98 11.34
N ASN A 298 -2.89 17.21 11.24
CA ASN A 298 -3.58 18.32 10.57
C ASN A 298 -2.88 18.71 9.25
N TRP A 299 -2.53 17.72 8.46
CA TRP A 299 -1.96 17.96 7.12
C TRP A 299 -3.01 18.47 6.16
#